data_91f8614be1f1d32222c2a2e1daed4479
#
_entry.id   91f8614be1f1d32222c2a2e1daed4479
#
_cell.length_a   1.000
_cell.length_b   1.000
_cell.length_c   1.000
_cell.angle_alpha   90.00
_cell.angle_beta   90.00
_cell.angle_gamma   90.00
#
_symmetry.space_group_name_H-M   'P 1'
#
loop_
_entity.id
_entity.type
_entity.pdbx_description
1 polymer ?
#
loop_
_entity_poly.entity_id
_entity_poly.type
_entity_poly.pdbx_seq_one_letter_code
_entity_poly.pdbx_strand_id
1 'polypeptide(L)'
;MNHSTIDPRTLRITDMRFVDIDGAPKRCTILKLMTNQGLVGYGEVRDASSKTYALMLKSRLLGENPCDVDRIFQKIKQFGGPSRQAGGVCGVEIALWDLAGKAYGVPVYQLLGGKFRDKVRVYCDTDVDGKHTGHDMGLALKKRMEMGFTFLKMDLGIELLMEQEGCLSAP
;
A
#
# COMPACT_ATOMS: atom_id res chain seq x y z
N MET A 1 -20.16 -26.42 -6.26
CA MET A 1 -20.17 -24.96 -6.50
C MET A 1 -19.84 -24.76 -7.98
N ASN A 2 -20.78 -24.25 -8.77
CA ASN A 2 -20.49 -23.92 -10.18
C ASN A 2 -19.44 -22.81 -10.22
N HIS A 3 -18.21 -23.15 -10.56
CA HIS A 3 -17.21 -22.15 -10.94
C HIS A 3 -17.67 -21.58 -12.30
N SER A 4 -18.48 -20.53 -12.28
CA SER A 4 -18.68 -19.73 -13.48
C SER A 4 -17.30 -19.23 -13.90
N THR A 5 -16.90 -19.59 -15.10
CA THR A 5 -15.58 -19.17 -15.64
C THR A 5 -15.59 -17.65 -15.72
N ILE A 6 -14.64 -16.99 -15.05
CA ILE A 6 -14.46 -15.55 -15.12
C ILE A 6 -14.09 -15.17 -16.56
N ASP A 7 -14.83 -14.22 -17.13
CA ASP A 7 -14.49 -13.62 -18.42
C ASP A 7 -13.89 -12.21 -18.22
N PRO A 8 -12.57 -12.05 -18.36
CA PRO A 8 -11.91 -10.76 -18.17
C PRO A 8 -12.46 -9.65 -19.09
N ARG A 9 -12.98 -9.99 -20.27
CA ARG A 9 -13.48 -9.00 -21.25
C ARG A 9 -14.78 -8.31 -20.80
N THR A 10 -15.60 -9.03 -20.05
CA THR A 10 -16.91 -8.55 -19.59
C THR A 10 -16.93 -8.19 -18.10
N LEU A 11 -15.77 -8.27 -17.44
CA LEU A 11 -15.62 -7.89 -16.04
C LEU A 11 -15.87 -6.38 -15.86
N ARG A 12 -16.65 -6.01 -14.83
CA ARG A 12 -17.00 -4.61 -14.54
C ARG A 12 -16.96 -4.37 -13.04
N ILE A 13 -16.39 -3.24 -12.64
CA ILE A 13 -16.41 -2.79 -11.25
C ILE A 13 -17.83 -2.35 -10.90
N THR A 14 -18.39 -2.91 -9.83
CA THR A 14 -19.76 -2.63 -9.37
C THR A 14 -19.80 -1.84 -8.08
N ASP A 15 -18.78 -1.95 -7.23
CA ASP A 15 -18.72 -1.22 -5.96
C ASP A 15 -17.28 -1.01 -5.49
N MET A 16 -17.07 -0.01 -4.64
CA MET A 16 -15.84 0.24 -3.91
C MET A 16 -16.17 0.56 -2.46
N ARG A 17 -15.50 -0.12 -1.53
CA ARG A 17 -15.68 0.05 -0.08
C ARG A 17 -14.34 0.18 0.62
N PHE A 18 -14.38 0.74 1.83
CA PHE A 18 -13.23 0.93 2.70
C PHE A 18 -13.52 0.41 4.10
N VAL A 19 -12.48 -0.06 4.76
CA VAL A 19 -12.48 -0.39 6.19
C VAL A 19 -11.14 0.02 6.79
N ASP A 20 -11.18 0.63 7.96
CA ASP A 20 -9.98 0.90 8.74
C ASP A 20 -9.65 -0.32 9.59
N ILE A 21 -8.38 -0.68 9.68
CA ILE A 21 -7.90 -1.76 10.54
C ILE A 21 -7.46 -1.15 11.86
N ASP A 22 -8.11 -1.56 12.95
CA ASP A 22 -7.74 -1.17 14.30
C ASP A 22 -6.54 -1.96 14.79
N GLY A 23 -5.75 -1.34 15.68
CA GLY A 23 -4.58 -1.99 16.31
C GLY A 23 -3.34 -2.04 15.43
N ALA A 24 -3.38 -1.52 14.20
CA ALA A 24 -2.18 -1.33 13.39
C ALA A 24 -1.35 -0.15 13.94
N PRO A 25 0.00 -0.20 13.86
CA PRO A 25 0.87 0.89 14.34
C PRO A 25 0.60 2.23 13.65
N LYS A 26 0.10 2.19 12.43
CA LYS A 26 -0.32 3.35 11.64
C LYS A 26 -1.73 3.11 11.11
N ARG A 27 -2.43 4.18 10.72
CA ARG A 27 -3.73 4.05 10.07
C ARG A 27 -3.58 3.20 8.81
N CYS A 28 -4.28 2.08 8.78
CA CYS A 28 -4.32 1.16 7.65
C CYS A 28 -5.77 1.09 7.16
N THR A 29 -6.04 1.73 6.02
CA THR A 29 -7.35 1.70 5.39
C THR A 29 -7.32 0.76 4.19
N ILE A 30 -8.00 -0.37 4.31
CA ILE A 30 -8.13 -1.32 3.21
C ILE A 30 -9.24 -0.88 2.26
N LEU A 31 -8.90 -0.86 0.99
CA LEU A 31 -9.81 -0.64 -0.13
C LEU A 31 -10.21 -1.98 -0.74
N LYS A 32 -11.50 -2.14 -1.00
CA LYS A 32 -12.08 -3.31 -1.66
C LYS A 32 -12.82 -2.88 -2.91
N LEU A 33 -12.41 -3.37 -4.08
CA LEU A 33 -13.17 -3.28 -5.33
C LEU A 33 -13.97 -4.55 -5.56
N MET A 34 -15.22 -4.41 -5.93
CA MET A 34 -16.14 -5.52 -6.22
C MET A 34 -16.51 -5.51 -7.69
N THR A 35 -16.77 -6.69 -8.24
CA THR A 35 -17.13 -6.85 -9.67
C THR A 35 -18.44 -7.58 -9.90
N ASN A 36 -18.99 -7.44 -11.10
CA ASN A 36 -20.21 -8.11 -11.56
C ASN A 36 -20.10 -9.64 -11.62
N GLN A 37 -18.89 -10.20 -11.62
CA GLN A 37 -18.66 -11.64 -11.67
C GLN A 37 -18.19 -12.21 -10.31
N GLY A 38 -18.30 -11.43 -9.23
CA GLY A 38 -17.97 -11.87 -7.86
C GLY A 38 -16.48 -11.82 -7.50
N LEU A 39 -15.59 -11.45 -8.43
CA LEU A 39 -14.21 -11.17 -8.07
C LEU A 39 -14.10 -9.91 -7.22
N VAL A 40 -13.14 -9.96 -6.30
CA VAL A 40 -12.83 -8.86 -5.39
C VAL A 40 -11.34 -8.57 -5.44
N GLY A 41 -10.98 -7.30 -5.58
CA GLY A 41 -9.61 -6.81 -5.49
C GLY A 41 -9.40 -5.97 -4.23
N TYR A 42 -8.20 -6.03 -3.68
CA TYR A 42 -7.81 -5.31 -2.49
C TYR A 42 -6.62 -4.38 -2.75
N GLY A 43 -6.65 -3.23 -2.11
CA GLY A 43 -5.56 -2.28 -2.04
C GLY A 43 -5.57 -1.58 -0.70
N GLU A 44 -4.59 -0.73 -0.46
CA GLU A 44 -4.47 0.03 0.77
C GLU A 44 -4.36 1.53 0.45
N VAL A 45 -5.17 2.33 1.14
CA VAL A 45 -5.01 3.78 1.18
C VAL A 45 -4.03 4.10 2.29
N ARG A 46 -2.83 4.50 1.93
CA ARG A 46 -1.75 4.77 2.86
C ARG A 46 -2.17 5.75 3.98
N ASP A 47 -1.54 5.61 5.15
CA ASP A 47 -1.57 6.60 6.22
C ASP A 47 -1.29 8.02 5.70
N ALA A 48 -1.84 9.04 6.31
CA ALA A 48 -1.86 10.43 5.86
C ALA A 48 -2.61 10.71 4.54
N SER A 49 -3.10 9.71 3.82
CA SER A 49 -4.07 9.89 2.73
C SER A 49 -5.50 9.93 3.26
N SER A 50 -6.35 10.70 2.59
CA SER A 50 -7.76 10.81 2.98
C SER A 50 -8.59 9.67 2.38
N LYS A 51 -9.16 8.83 3.23
CA LYS A 51 -10.15 7.82 2.85
C LYS A 51 -11.34 8.46 2.12
N THR A 52 -11.82 9.59 2.61
CA THR A 52 -12.94 10.32 2.01
C THR A 52 -12.57 10.81 0.60
N TYR A 53 -11.37 11.34 0.43
CA TYR A 53 -10.90 11.77 -0.89
C TYR A 53 -10.76 10.58 -1.86
N ALA A 54 -10.20 9.47 -1.39
CA ALA A 54 -10.11 8.25 -2.18
C ALA A 54 -11.49 7.73 -2.60
N LEU A 55 -12.51 7.87 -1.73
CA LEU A 55 -13.89 7.47 -2.04
C LEU A 55 -14.50 8.27 -3.22
N MET A 56 -14.06 9.51 -3.44
CA MET A 56 -14.50 10.30 -4.60
C MET A 56 -14.11 9.67 -5.95
N LEU A 57 -13.07 8.83 -5.96
CA LEU A 57 -12.66 8.10 -7.17
C LEU A 57 -13.69 7.05 -7.58
N LYS A 58 -14.56 6.60 -6.67
CA LYS A 58 -15.57 5.56 -6.93
C LYS A 58 -16.40 5.84 -8.20
N SER A 59 -16.89 7.07 -8.35
CA SER A 59 -17.71 7.45 -9.52
C SER A 59 -16.98 7.32 -10.86
N ARG A 60 -15.64 7.28 -10.85
CA ARG A 60 -14.81 7.15 -12.05
C ARG A 60 -14.44 5.71 -12.37
N LEU A 61 -14.69 4.81 -11.42
CA LEU A 61 -14.34 3.39 -11.50
C LEU A 61 -15.54 2.51 -11.84
N LEU A 62 -16.74 2.88 -11.37
CA LEU A 62 -17.94 2.09 -11.60
C LEU A 62 -18.19 1.90 -13.11
N GLY A 63 -18.43 0.64 -13.50
CA GLY A 63 -18.66 0.23 -14.88
C GLY A 63 -17.38 0.04 -15.71
N GLU A 64 -16.21 0.44 -15.22
CA GLU A 64 -14.93 0.20 -15.90
C GLU A 64 -14.54 -1.28 -15.80
N ASN A 65 -13.76 -1.75 -16.79
CA ASN A 65 -13.16 -3.07 -16.74
C ASN A 65 -11.86 -2.99 -15.90
N PRO A 66 -11.77 -3.69 -14.76
CA PRO A 66 -10.59 -3.61 -13.90
C PRO A 66 -9.31 -4.16 -14.54
N CYS A 67 -9.40 -4.92 -15.63
CA CYS A 67 -8.23 -5.40 -16.37
C CYS A 67 -7.58 -4.31 -17.25
N ASP A 68 -8.28 -3.19 -17.50
CA ASP A 68 -7.74 -2.03 -18.21
C ASP A 68 -6.99 -1.10 -17.23
N VAL A 69 -6.00 -1.63 -16.51
CA VAL A 69 -5.35 -0.96 -15.38
C VAL A 69 -4.77 0.39 -15.80
N ASP A 70 -3.96 0.42 -16.85
CA ASP A 70 -3.33 1.67 -17.33
C ASP A 70 -4.35 2.71 -17.75
N ARG A 71 -5.40 2.31 -18.44
CA ARG A 71 -6.48 3.22 -18.86
C ARG A 71 -7.16 3.85 -17.65
N ILE A 72 -7.49 3.05 -16.64
CA ILE A 72 -8.11 3.55 -15.41
C ILE A 72 -7.12 4.45 -14.66
N PHE A 73 -5.86 4.03 -14.54
CA PHE A 73 -4.83 4.84 -13.90
C PHE A 73 -4.69 6.22 -14.55
N GLN A 74 -4.62 6.29 -15.88
CA GLN A 74 -4.59 7.57 -16.60
C GLN A 74 -5.82 8.45 -16.29
N LYS A 75 -6.98 7.84 -16.11
CA LYS A 75 -8.23 8.55 -15.78
C LYS A 75 -8.23 9.15 -14.38
N ILE A 76 -7.56 8.50 -13.41
CA ILE A 76 -7.61 8.91 -12.00
C ILE A 76 -6.32 9.57 -11.48
N LYS A 77 -5.18 9.43 -12.17
CA LYS A 77 -3.87 9.91 -11.67
C LYS A 77 -3.84 11.39 -11.30
N GLN A 78 -4.60 12.23 -12.02
CA GLN A 78 -4.69 13.66 -11.75
C GLN A 78 -5.20 14.00 -10.34
N PHE A 79 -5.92 13.08 -9.71
CA PHE A 79 -6.45 13.26 -8.34
C PHE A 79 -5.40 12.91 -7.27
N GLY A 80 -4.29 12.30 -7.65
CA GLY A 80 -3.19 11.97 -6.76
C GLY A 80 -2.22 13.12 -6.53
N GLY A 81 -2.15 14.06 -7.47
CA GLY A 81 -1.15 15.11 -7.45
C GLY A 81 0.30 14.56 -7.49
N PRO A 82 1.31 15.37 -7.15
CA PRO A 82 2.70 14.94 -7.14
C PRO A 82 3.12 14.16 -5.88
N SER A 83 2.24 13.98 -4.93
CA SER A 83 2.52 13.30 -3.66
C SER A 83 2.66 11.79 -3.82
N ARG A 84 3.60 11.18 -3.09
CA ARG A 84 3.71 9.71 -2.99
C ARG A 84 2.46 9.04 -2.40
N GLN A 85 1.65 9.77 -1.68
CA GLN A 85 0.41 9.27 -1.06
C GLN A 85 -0.78 9.30 -2.03
N ALA A 86 -0.68 10.10 -3.07
CA ALA A 86 -1.53 10.09 -4.27
C ALA A 86 -3.04 9.98 -3.99
N GLY A 87 -3.56 10.58 -2.92
CA GLY A 87 -5.01 10.67 -2.64
C GLY A 87 -5.80 9.36 -2.76
N GLY A 88 -5.15 8.21 -2.55
CA GLY A 88 -5.74 6.89 -2.71
C GLY A 88 -5.65 6.30 -4.12
N VAL A 89 -5.10 7.02 -5.10
CA VAL A 89 -4.93 6.53 -6.49
C VAL A 89 -4.09 5.26 -6.54
N CYS A 90 -2.96 5.21 -5.81
CA CYS A 90 -2.11 4.02 -5.74
C CYS A 90 -2.84 2.83 -5.11
N GLY A 91 -3.66 3.05 -4.07
CA GLY A 91 -4.46 1.98 -3.47
C GLY A 91 -5.48 1.40 -4.44
N VAL A 92 -6.10 2.25 -5.26
CA VAL A 92 -7.00 1.79 -6.34
C VAL A 92 -6.21 1.00 -7.38
N GLU A 93 -5.06 1.48 -7.83
CA GLU A 93 -4.23 0.78 -8.81
C GLU A 93 -3.80 -0.61 -8.31
N ILE A 94 -3.37 -0.73 -7.06
CA ILE A 94 -3.04 -2.03 -6.45
C ILE A 94 -4.24 -2.98 -6.51
N ALA A 95 -5.45 -2.50 -6.17
CA ALA A 95 -6.67 -3.31 -6.23
C ALA A 95 -7.04 -3.72 -7.67
N LEU A 96 -6.76 -2.88 -8.66
CA LEU A 96 -6.96 -3.23 -10.08
C LEU A 96 -5.98 -4.33 -10.52
N TRP A 97 -4.71 -4.24 -10.16
CA TRP A 97 -3.73 -5.29 -10.43
C TRP A 97 -4.09 -6.62 -9.76
N ASP A 98 -4.62 -6.57 -8.52
CA ASP A 98 -5.11 -7.76 -7.83
C ASP A 98 -6.30 -8.40 -8.58
N LEU A 99 -7.25 -7.58 -9.07
CA LEU A 99 -8.36 -8.05 -9.91
C LEU A 99 -7.88 -8.63 -11.24
N ALA A 100 -6.96 -7.95 -11.93
CA ALA A 100 -6.42 -8.42 -13.21
C ALA A 100 -5.70 -9.77 -13.03
N GLY A 101 -4.85 -9.90 -12.01
CA GLY A 101 -4.18 -11.17 -11.70
C GLY A 101 -5.17 -12.31 -11.44
N LYS A 102 -6.22 -12.05 -10.66
CA LYS A 102 -7.30 -13.02 -10.39
C LYS A 102 -8.10 -13.38 -11.63
N ALA A 103 -8.42 -12.39 -12.47
CA ALA A 103 -9.20 -12.58 -13.69
C ALA A 103 -8.44 -13.42 -14.75
N TYR A 104 -7.11 -13.21 -14.85
CA TYR A 104 -6.25 -13.97 -15.76
C TYR A 104 -5.70 -15.26 -15.14
N GLY A 105 -5.93 -15.51 -13.84
CA GLY A 105 -5.43 -16.70 -13.14
C GLY A 105 -3.91 -16.72 -12.96
N VAL A 106 -3.27 -15.55 -12.90
CA VAL A 106 -1.82 -15.41 -12.73
C VAL A 106 -1.47 -14.46 -11.58
N PRO A 107 -0.35 -14.68 -10.89
CA PRO A 107 0.12 -13.72 -9.89
C PRO A 107 0.55 -12.41 -10.55
N VAL A 108 0.36 -11.29 -9.83
CA VAL A 108 0.60 -9.93 -10.34
C VAL A 108 2.02 -9.76 -10.89
N TYR A 109 3.03 -10.37 -10.28
CA TYR A 109 4.41 -10.24 -10.78
C TYR A 109 4.58 -10.75 -12.22
N GLN A 110 3.76 -11.70 -12.68
CA GLN A 110 3.80 -12.17 -14.08
C GLN A 110 3.25 -11.11 -15.03
N LEU A 111 2.24 -10.33 -14.61
CA LEU A 111 1.72 -9.22 -15.39
C LEU A 111 2.72 -8.05 -15.46
N LEU A 112 3.58 -7.92 -14.45
CA LEU A 112 4.59 -6.86 -14.34
C LEU A 112 5.97 -7.20 -14.91
N GLY A 113 6.07 -8.25 -15.73
CA GLY A 113 7.32 -8.61 -16.43
C GLY A 113 8.01 -9.86 -15.90
N GLY A 114 7.41 -10.59 -14.96
CA GLY A 114 7.91 -11.88 -14.49
C GLY A 114 8.65 -11.81 -13.16
N LYS A 115 9.06 -12.98 -12.69
CA LYS A 115 9.71 -13.13 -11.38
C LYS A 115 11.20 -12.78 -11.46
N PHE A 116 11.61 -11.78 -10.71
CA PHE A 116 13.01 -11.36 -10.62
C PHE A 116 13.80 -12.17 -9.57
N ARG A 117 13.16 -12.53 -8.43
CA ARG A 117 13.81 -13.28 -7.35
C ARG A 117 12.78 -14.06 -6.52
N ASP A 118 13.24 -15.09 -5.81
CA ASP A 118 12.38 -15.91 -4.94
C ASP A 118 12.27 -15.37 -3.52
N LYS A 119 13.28 -14.62 -3.08
CA LYS A 119 13.34 -14.06 -1.73
C LYS A 119 13.80 -12.61 -1.77
N VAL A 120 13.22 -11.79 -0.91
CA VAL A 120 13.63 -10.41 -0.68
C VAL A 120 14.21 -10.33 0.73
N ARG A 121 15.45 -9.81 0.85
CA ARG A 121 16.02 -9.51 2.16
C ARG A 121 15.29 -8.31 2.74
N VAL A 122 14.70 -8.49 3.91
CA VAL A 122 14.02 -7.41 4.64
C VAL A 122 14.94 -6.82 5.70
N TYR A 123 14.81 -5.53 5.96
CA TYR A 123 15.40 -4.90 7.14
C TYR A 123 14.33 -4.73 8.22
N CYS A 124 14.77 -4.63 9.47
CA CYS A 124 13.93 -4.24 10.58
C CYS A 124 14.20 -2.78 10.94
N ASP A 125 13.15 -1.97 10.88
CA ASP A 125 13.19 -0.61 11.44
C ASP A 125 13.16 -0.69 12.97
N THR A 126 13.88 0.22 13.63
CA THR A 126 14.13 0.11 15.07
C THR A 126 13.95 1.46 15.71
N ASP A 127 12.96 1.54 16.61
CA ASP A 127 12.79 2.69 17.50
C ASP A 127 13.45 2.45 18.84
N VAL A 128 13.75 3.53 19.52
CA VAL A 128 14.26 3.56 20.89
C VAL A 128 13.28 4.36 21.74
N ASP A 129 12.71 3.71 22.74
CA ASP A 129 11.84 4.39 23.71
C ASP A 129 12.68 5.25 24.65
N GLY A 130 12.38 6.54 24.74
CA GLY A 130 13.01 7.48 25.67
C GLY A 130 14.27 8.15 25.13
N LYS A 131 15.33 8.27 25.96
CA LYS A 131 16.57 8.97 25.60
C LYS A 131 17.38 8.20 24.56
N HIS A 132 17.73 8.88 23.50
CA HIS A 132 18.37 8.31 22.31
C HIS A 132 19.91 8.44 22.38
N THR A 133 20.55 7.82 23.38
CA THR A 133 22.01 7.72 23.39
C THR A 133 22.49 6.63 22.42
N GLY A 134 23.75 6.71 22.00
CA GLY A 134 24.33 5.64 21.15
C GLY A 134 24.30 4.27 21.82
N HIS A 135 24.35 4.22 23.15
CA HIS A 135 24.23 2.99 23.92
C HIS A 135 22.82 2.41 23.83
N ASP A 136 21.79 3.23 24.03
CA ASP A 136 20.39 2.80 23.95
C ASP A 136 20.05 2.29 22.54
N MET A 137 20.53 3.01 21.52
CA MET A 137 20.41 2.61 20.13
C MET A 137 21.08 1.26 19.85
N GLY A 138 22.28 1.05 20.37
CA GLY A 138 23.00 -0.22 20.26
C GLY A 138 22.24 -1.38 20.91
N LEU A 139 21.66 -1.16 22.10
CA LEU A 139 20.84 -2.17 22.77
C LEU A 139 19.56 -2.50 21.97
N ALA A 140 18.89 -1.49 21.41
CA ALA A 140 17.70 -1.71 20.60
C ALA A 140 18.01 -2.53 19.33
N LEU A 141 19.10 -2.21 18.63
CA LEU A 141 19.56 -2.99 17.47
C LEU A 141 19.94 -4.42 17.86
N LYS A 142 20.61 -4.61 19.01
CA LYS A 142 20.95 -5.96 19.51
C LYS A 142 19.71 -6.82 19.72
N LYS A 143 18.63 -6.27 20.28
CA LYS A 143 17.34 -6.99 20.40
C LYS A 143 16.79 -7.45 19.05
N ARG A 144 16.92 -6.63 18.00
CA ARG A 144 16.50 -7.03 16.64
C ARG A 144 17.38 -8.15 16.07
N MET A 145 18.68 -8.12 16.35
CA MET A 145 19.58 -9.22 15.98
C MET A 145 19.20 -10.52 16.68
N GLU A 146 18.85 -10.48 17.95
CA GLU A 146 18.41 -11.64 18.73
C GLU A 146 17.09 -12.25 18.16
N MET A 147 16.26 -11.44 17.48
CA MET A 147 15.09 -11.89 16.74
C MET A 147 15.43 -12.53 15.36
N GLY A 148 16.71 -12.56 15.00
CA GLY A 148 17.20 -13.15 13.74
C GLY A 148 17.33 -12.18 12.56
N PHE A 149 17.09 -10.88 12.73
CA PHE A 149 17.32 -9.91 11.66
C PHE A 149 18.82 -9.69 11.45
N THR A 150 19.24 -9.72 10.18
CA THR A 150 20.63 -9.48 9.75
C THR A 150 20.82 -8.19 8.99
N PHE A 151 19.73 -7.45 8.77
CA PHE A 151 19.72 -6.13 8.16
C PHE A 151 18.85 -5.20 8.99
N LEU A 152 19.48 -4.22 9.62
CA LEU A 152 18.86 -3.35 10.61
C LEU A 152 18.86 -1.93 10.09
N LYS A 153 17.79 -1.19 10.36
CA LYS A 153 17.68 0.23 10.12
C LYS A 153 17.31 0.93 11.42
N MET A 154 17.80 2.14 11.56
CA MET A 154 17.50 3.04 12.67
C MET A 154 17.63 4.47 12.18
N ASP A 155 16.70 5.33 12.58
CA ASP A 155 16.80 6.76 12.35
C ASP A 155 17.62 7.41 13.46
N LEU A 156 18.63 8.21 13.09
CA LEU A 156 19.56 8.83 14.04
C LEU A 156 19.26 10.33 14.16
N GLY A 157 19.18 10.80 15.39
CA GLY A 157 19.23 12.22 15.69
C GLY A 157 17.99 13.05 15.35
N ILE A 158 16.91 12.47 14.84
CA ILE A 158 15.71 13.23 14.45
C ILE A 158 15.16 14.01 15.64
N GLU A 159 14.94 13.38 16.78
CA GLU A 159 14.42 14.05 17.98
C GLU A 159 15.44 15.01 18.60
N LEU A 160 16.73 14.67 18.56
CA LEU A 160 17.80 15.57 19.01
C LEU A 160 17.89 16.85 18.17
N LEU A 161 17.55 16.76 16.88
CA LEU A 161 17.56 17.90 15.97
C LEU A 161 16.30 18.74 16.07
N MET A 162 15.16 18.17 16.47
CA MET A 162 13.88 18.90 16.58
C MET A 162 13.93 20.01 17.63
N GLU A 163 14.77 19.87 18.66
CA GLU A 163 14.95 20.84 19.74
C GLU A 163 16.07 21.87 19.47
N GLN A 164 16.80 21.73 18.36
CA GLN A 164 17.89 22.62 18.02
C GLN A 164 17.38 23.84 17.25
N GLU A 165 17.71 25.04 17.70
CA GLU A 165 17.41 26.29 17.02
C GLU A 165 17.98 26.30 15.59
N GLY A 166 17.17 26.62 14.62
CA GLY A 166 17.55 26.67 13.20
C GLY A 166 17.54 25.33 12.47
N CYS A 167 17.16 24.24 13.10
CA CYS A 167 16.95 22.97 12.43
C CYS A 167 15.53 22.87 11.85
N LEU A 168 15.44 22.51 10.57
CA LEU A 168 14.17 22.18 9.93
C LEU A 168 13.90 20.69 10.17
N SER A 169 12.93 20.40 11.04
CA SER A 169 12.38 19.06 11.14
C SER A 169 11.25 18.91 10.10
N ALA A 170 11.24 17.82 9.37
CA ALA A 170 10.07 17.47 8.59
C ALA A 170 8.87 17.22 9.52
N PRO A 171 7.68 17.73 9.21
CA PRO A 171 6.47 17.49 9.98
C PRO A 171 6.07 16.01 9.96
#